data_fc06fa7a9f9090f52b45ad2d805bf289
#
_entry.id   fc06fa7a9f9090f52b45ad2d805bf289
#
_cell.length_a   1.000
_cell.length_b   1.000
_cell.length_c   1.000
_cell.angle_alpha   90.00
_cell.angle_beta   90.00
_cell.angle_gamma   90.00
#
_symmetry.space_group_name_H-M   'P 1'
#
loop_
_entity.id
_entity.type
_entity.pdbx_description
1 polymer ?
#
loop_
_entity_poly.entity_id
_entity_poly.type
_entity_poly.pdbx_seq_one_letter_code
_entity_poly.pdbx_strand_id
1 'polypeptide(L)'
;MTLMTRTLALLTLLLALSLAALPAGASGAVTIGLGDQNWNTFNQPRFAALGLKRVRVVTPWNVALSRGDRAWLDDYLRNVRAAGMDPLVSFGAAHPSHCPARPCRLPTTAAFERAFRAFRQRWPWVRTIGVWNEANHRTQPTFRHPERAARYFNVVRKRCRGCRIVAADVIDDKNMARWLTRFRSVARGARIWGLHNYRDSNPRRGQRYGGTKLLLRTVRGKVWLTETGGIVRFVLPDGRTLFPYSERRANVALGRVLRLARQYRGRIARLYVYHWQQDNFGNRFDAGLLDSTGKPRPSYHTLKRWLDTRWFTR
;
A
#
# COMPACT_ATOMS: atom_id res chain seq x y z
N MET A 1 -90.17 17.07 -16.20
CA MET A 1 -89.15 16.64 -17.17
C MET A 1 -87.82 17.27 -16.74
N THR A 2 -86.92 16.50 -16.13
CA THR A 2 -85.79 16.91 -15.41
C THR A 2 -84.51 16.77 -16.25
N LEU A 3 -83.84 17.88 -16.49
CA LEU A 3 -82.52 17.89 -17.18
C LEU A 3 -81.40 17.64 -16.12
N MET A 4 -80.69 16.53 -16.26
CA MET A 4 -79.51 16.20 -15.46
C MET A 4 -78.27 16.77 -16.17
N THR A 5 -77.68 17.77 -15.56
CA THR A 5 -76.33 18.31 -15.87
C THR A 5 -75.26 17.43 -15.26
N ARG A 6 -74.45 16.78 -16.12
CA ARG A 6 -73.23 16.07 -15.63
C ARG A 6 -72.08 17.00 -15.65
N THR A 7 -71.52 17.28 -14.45
CA THR A 7 -70.28 17.99 -14.24
C THR A 7 -69.11 17.03 -14.37
N LEU A 8 -68.24 17.23 -15.36
CA LEU A 8 -66.98 16.52 -15.53
C LEU A 8 -65.93 17.17 -14.60
N ALA A 9 -65.49 16.46 -13.60
CA ALA A 9 -64.35 16.86 -12.77
C ALA A 9 -63.08 16.36 -13.43
N LEU A 10 -62.23 17.28 -13.92
CA LEU A 10 -60.85 16.98 -14.35
C LEU A 10 -59.95 16.83 -13.13
N LEU A 11 -59.56 15.62 -12.82
CA LEU A 11 -58.50 15.33 -11.87
C LEU A 11 -57.15 15.50 -12.60
N THR A 12 -56.48 16.61 -12.38
CA THR A 12 -55.07 16.81 -12.76
C THR A 12 -54.16 16.12 -11.76
N LEU A 13 -53.61 14.96 -12.12
CA LEU A 13 -52.64 14.21 -11.36
C LEU A 13 -51.26 14.86 -11.54
N LEU A 14 -50.81 15.67 -10.59
CA LEU A 14 -49.45 16.21 -10.50
C LEU A 14 -48.52 15.09 -10.04
N LEU A 15 -47.84 14.46 -10.99
CA LEU A 15 -46.77 13.50 -10.73
C LEU A 15 -45.52 14.29 -10.33
N ALA A 16 -45.31 14.50 -9.02
CA ALA A 16 -44.06 15.03 -8.47
C ALA A 16 -42.97 13.99 -8.66
N LEU A 17 -42.15 14.09 -9.71
CA LEU A 17 -40.89 13.35 -9.83
C LEU A 17 -39.93 13.84 -8.73
N SER A 18 -39.96 13.17 -7.60
CA SER A 18 -38.88 13.28 -6.60
C SER A 18 -37.62 12.69 -7.23
N LEU A 19 -36.75 13.52 -7.84
CA LEU A 19 -35.36 13.16 -8.08
C LEU A 19 -34.73 12.92 -6.70
N ALA A 20 -34.79 11.68 -6.22
CA ALA A 20 -33.93 11.23 -5.15
C ALA A 20 -32.48 11.37 -5.65
N ALA A 21 -31.82 12.47 -5.30
CA ALA A 21 -30.39 12.61 -5.46
C ALA A 21 -29.76 11.41 -4.75
N LEU A 22 -29.28 10.43 -5.53
CA LEU A 22 -28.48 9.33 -5.02
C LEU A 22 -27.37 9.97 -4.18
N PRO A 23 -27.23 9.61 -2.90
CA PRO A 23 -26.17 10.17 -2.08
C PRO A 23 -24.87 9.89 -2.84
N ALA A 24 -24.22 10.97 -3.29
CA ALA A 24 -22.85 10.88 -3.83
C ALA A 24 -22.07 10.11 -2.78
N GLY A 25 -21.77 8.84 -3.05
CA GLY A 25 -21.24 7.89 -2.09
C GLY A 25 -20.14 8.57 -1.29
N ALA A 26 -20.39 8.79 0.00
CA ALA A 26 -19.46 9.48 0.87
C ALA A 26 -18.11 8.79 0.70
N SER A 27 -17.19 9.42 -0.01
CA SER A 27 -15.86 8.84 -0.22
C SER A 27 -15.21 8.78 1.15
N GLY A 28 -15.12 7.57 1.72
CA GLY A 28 -14.66 7.33 3.07
C GLY A 28 -13.28 7.94 3.32
N ALA A 29 -12.94 8.16 4.57
CA ALA A 29 -11.61 8.59 4.96
C ALA A 29 -10.55 7.57 4.50
N VAL A 30 -9.36 8.05 4.18
CA VAL A 30 -8.21 7.20 3.83
C VAL A 30 -7.58 6.65 5.10
N THR A 31 -7.41 5.33 5.20
CA THR A 31 -6.74 4.74 6.36
C THR A 31 -5.23 4.92 6.25
N ILE A 32 -4.61 5.46 7.28
CA ILE A 32 -3.14 5.57 7.39
C ILE A 32 -2.59 4.42 8.23
N GLY A 33 -1.49 3.85 7.75
CA GLY A 33 -0.64 2.92 8.47
C GLY A 33 0.83 3.31 8.36
N LEU A 34 1.68 2.51 8.96
CA LEU A 34 3.13 2.63 8.88
C LEU A 34 3.75 1.40 8.23
N GLY A 35 4.67 1.59 7.29
CA GLY A 35 5.57 0.55 6.78
C GLY A 35 6.87 0.57 7.58
N ASP A 36 7.21 -0.51 8.24
CA ASP A 36 8.47 -0.64 8.98
C ASP A 36 8.91 -2.11 9.05
N GLN A 37 10.21 -2.34 9.17
CA GLN A 37 10.80 -3.66 9.31
C GLN A 37 11.28 -3.92 10.75
N ASN A 38 11.28 -2.89 11.61
CA ASN A 38 11.73 -2.98 12.99
C ASN A 38 10.54 -3.22 13.93
N TRP A 39 10.51 -4.36 14.58
CA TRP A 39 9.46 -4.71 15.55
C TRP A 39 9.48 -3.86 16.83
N ASN A 40 10.61 -3.27 17.21
CA ASN A 40 10.72 -2.36 18.36
C ASN A 40 9.92 -1.06 18.17
N THR A 41 9.57 -0.71 16.95
CA THR A 41 8.75 0.47 16.63
C THR A 41 7.46 0.50 17.43
N PHE A 42 6.80 -0.65 17.61
CA PHE A 42 5.48 -0.72 18.24
C PHE A 42 5.48 -0.49 19.75
N ASN A 43 6.65 -0.61 20.39
CA ASN A 43 6.83 -0.40 21.83
C ASN A 43 7.19 1.04 22.18
N GLN A 44 7.36 1.92 21.19
CA GLN A 44 7.79 3.30 21.41
C GLN A 44 6.60 4.21 21.76
N PRO A 45 6.69 5.02 22.83
CA PRO A 45 5.59 5.92 23.24
C PRO A 45 5.19 6.92 22.13
N ARG A 46 6.17 7.42 21.34
CA ARG A 46 5.89 8.31 20.22
C ARG A 46 5.11 7.64 19.10
N PHE A 47 5.33 6.34 18.88
CA PHE A 47 4.54 5.57 17.92
C PHE A 47 3.11 5.38 18.43
N ALA A 48 2.95 4.98 19.68
CA ALA A 48 1.65 4.84 20.34
C ALA A 48 0.82 6.14 20.28
N ALA A 49 1.48 7.29 20.44
CA ALA A 49 0.85 8.61 20.36
C ALA A 49 0.26 8.96 18.97
N LEU A 50 0.63 8.26 17.91
CA LEU A 50 -0.02 8.39 16.60
C LEU A 50 -1.34 7.61 16.51
N GLY A 51 -1.57 6.64 17.39
CA GLY A 51 -2.77 5.82 17.44
C GLY A 51 -3.00 4.94 16.20
N LEU A 52 -1.98 4.70 15.40
CA LEU A 52 -2.08 3.90 14.17
C LEU A 52 -2.46 2.45 14.49
N LYS A 53 -3.37 1.89 13.68
CA LYS A 53 -3.83 0.50 13.80
C LYS A 53 -3.43 -0.39 12.62
N ARG A 54 -2.64 0.13 11.69
CA ARG A 54 -2.22 -0.59 10.49
C ARG A 54 -0.73 -0.51 10.31
N VAL A 55 -0.11 -1.65 10.06
CA VAL A 55 1.31 -1.74 9.75
C VAL A 55 1.54 -2.54 8.47
N ARG A 56 2.65 -2.30 7.82
CA ARG A 56 3.12 -3.07 6.67
C ARG A 56 4.52 -3.56 6.91
N VAL A 57 4.73 -4.83 6.61
CA VAL A 57 6.05 -5.49 6.64
C VAL A 57 6.29 -6.19 5.32
N VAL A 58 7.53 -6.16 4.83
CA VAL A 58 7.98 -6.95 3.68
C VAL A 58 8.79 -8.13 4.19
N THR A 59 8.52 -9.32 3.64
CA THR A 59 9.18 -10.56 4.04
C THR A 59 9.52 -11.40 2.80
N PRO A 60 10.53 -12.29 2.87
CA PRO A 60 10.76 -13.25 1.82
C PRO A 60 9.52 -14.11 1.50
N TRP A 61 9.31 -14.43 0.22
CA TRP A 61 8.17 -15.25 -0.20
C TRP A 61 8.13 -16.63 0.48
N ASN A 62 9.28 -17.14 0.90
CA ASN A 62 9.46 -18.44 1.55
C ASN A 62 9.71 -18.33 3.07
N VAL A 63 9.37 -17.22 3.70
CA VAL A 63 9.63 -16.90 5.12
C VAL A 63 9.24 -18.06 6.08
N ALA A 64 8.12 -18.72 5.84
CA ALA A 64 7.66 -19.82 6.70
C ALA A 64 8.52 -21.10 6.60
N LEU A 65 9.33 -21.23 5.55
CA LEU A 65 10.20 -22.37 5.29
C LEU A 65 11.65 -22.13 5.72
N SER A 66 12.04 -20.90 5.99
CA SER A 66 13.38 -20.51 6.47
C SER A 66 13.35 -20.31 7.98
N ARG A 67 14.23 -20.99 8.72
CA ARG A 67 14.22 -20.95 10.20
C ARG A 67 14.45 -19.53 10.74
N GLY A 68 15.47 -18.82 10.22
CA GLY A 68 15.81 -17.48 10.67
C GLY A 68 14.74 -16.45 10.30
N ASP A 69 14.30 -16.43 9.03
CA ASP A 69 13.28 -15.51 8.56
C ASP A 69 11.95 -15.73 9.29
N ARG A 70 11.62 -17.00 9.59
CA ARG A 70 10.42 -17.37 10.35
C ARG A 70 10.47 -16.84 11.77
N ALA A 71 11.59 -17.02 12.47
CA ALA A 71 11.76 -16.53 13.85
C ALA A 71 11.62 -15.02 13.91
N TRP A 72 12.27 -14.30 12.98
CA TRP A 72 12.14 -12.85 12.89
C TRP A 72 10.68 -12.41 12.63
N LEU A 73 9.95 -13.07 11.73
CA LEU A 73 8.55 -12.71 11.48
C LEU A 73 7.64 -13.09 12.65
N ASP A 74 7.93 -14.15 13.41
CA ASP A 74 7.22 -14.49 14.63
C ASP A 74 7.33 -13.34 15.66
N ASP A 75 8.53 -12.83 15.88
CA ASP A 75 8.76 -11.72 16.80
C ASP A 75 8.06 -10.45 16.33
N TYR A 76 8.19 -10.12 15.05
CA TYR A 76 7.50 -8.98 14.45
C TYR A 76 5.97 -9.07 14.65
N LEU A 77 5.38 -10.17 14.25
CA LEU A 77 3.92 -10.35 14.31
C LEU A 77 3.40 -10.49 15.74
N ARG A 78 4.20 -11.00 16.68
CA ARG A 78 3.88 -11.01 18.11
C ARG A 78 3.73 -9.58 18.64
N ASN A 79 4.68 -8.72 18.35
CA ASN A 79 4.64 -7.30 18.77
C ASN A 79 3.50 -6.54 18.10
N VAL A 80 3.25 -6.77 16.80
CA VAL A 80 2.09 -6.21 16.09
C VAL A 80 0.77 -6.59 16.75
N ARG A 81 0.62 -7.88 17.12
CA ARG A 81 -0.58 -8.38 17.79
C ARG A 81 -0.75 -7.82 19.19
N ALA A 82 0.33 -7.75 19.96
CA ALA A 82 0.32 -7.15 21.30
C ALA A 82 -0.07 -5.67 21.26
N ALA A 83 0.33 -4.94 20.22
CA ALA A 83 -0.06 -3.55 19.99
C ALA A 83 -1.50 -3.40 19.40
N GLY A 84 -2.25 -4.49 19.22
CA GLY A 84 -3.62 -4.47 18.68
C GLY A 84 -3.70 -3.98 17.22
N MET A 85 -2.69 -4.27 16.40
CA MET A 85 -2.57 -3.78 15.04
C MET A 85 -2.88 -4.86 13.98
N ASP A 86 -3.31 -4.41 12.80
CA ASP A 86 -3.62 -5.27 11.63
C ASP A 86 -2.46 -5.17 10.61
N PRO A 87 -1.67 -6.25 10.40
CA PRO A 87 -0.55 -6.24 9.51
C PRO A 87 -0.95 -6.47 8.04
N LEU A 88 -0.37 -5.70 7.13
CA LEU A 88 -0.20 -6.06 5.73
C LEU A 88 1.16 -6.75 5.59
N VAL A 89 1.15 -8.05 5.37
CA VAL A 89 2.38 -8.81 5.07
C VAL A 89 2.54 -8.88 3.56
N SER A 90 3.57 -8.22 3.04
CA SER A 90 3.93 -8.23 1.62
C SER A 90 5.09 -9.18 1.38
N PHE A 91 4.93 -10.12 0.46
CA PHE A 91 6.01 -11.01 0.05
C PHE A 91 6.95 -10.31 -0.95
N GLY A 92 8.21 -10.69 -0.94
CA GLY A 92 9.24 -10.22 -1.86
C GLY A 92 10.19 -11.34 -2.28
N ALA A 93 11.32 -10.98 -2.86
CA ALA A 93 12.38 -11.93 -3.20
C ALA A 93 12.85 -12.71 -1.94
N ALA A 94 13.54 -13.83 -2.16
CA ALA A 94 14.18 -14.56 -1.08
C ALA A 94 15.17 -13.68 -0.32
N HIS A 95 15.47 -14.04 0.94
CA HIS A 95 16.48 -13.34 1.72
C HIS A 95 17.83 -13.30 0.95
N PRO A 96 18.60 -12.21 1.03
CA PRO A 96 19.87 -12.08 0.28
C PRO A 96 20.85 -13.24 0.47
N SER A 97 20.89 -13.86 1.67
CA SER A 97 21.72 -15.05 1.93
C SER A 97 21.31 -16.28 1.10
N HIS A 98 20.07 -16.33 0.64
CA HIS A 98 19.53 -17.41 -0.22
C HIS A 98 19.40 -16.98 -1.68
N CYS A 99 20.08 -15.91 -2.08
CA CYS A 99 19.96 -15.30 -3.37
C CYS A 99 21.36 -15.04 -3.97
N PRO A 100 22.05 -16.07 -4.51
CA PRO A 100 23.42 -15.93 -5.01
C PRO A 100 23.53 -15.01 -6.24
N ALA A 101 22.43 -14.79 -6.96
CA ALA A 101 22.38 -13.89 -8.11
C ALA A 101 21.27 -12.86 -7.97
N ARG A 102 21.48 -11.65 -8.52
CA ARG A 102 20.46 -10.60 -8.55
C ARG A 102 20.03 -10.27 -9.98
N PRO A 103 18.73 -10.31 -10.28
CA PRO A 103 17.61 -10.65 -9.37
C PRO A 103 17.65 -12.13 -8.93
N CYS A 104 17.12 -12.42 -7.76
CA CYS A 104 16.96 -13.78 -7.25
C CYS A 104 16.20 -14.68 -8.23
N ARG A 105 16.40 -15.99 -8.13
CA ARG A 105 15.62 -16.94 -8.93
C ARG A 105 14.11 -16.77 -8.69
N LEU A 106 13.36 -16.68 -9.78
CA LEU A 106 11.90 -16.64 -9.76
C LEU A 106 11.34 -17.99 -9.27
N PRO A 107 10.59 -18.07 -8.18
CA PRO A 107 10.01 -19.33 -7.72
C PRO A 107 9.02 -19.89 -8.74
N THR A 108 8.90 -21.22 -8.79
CA THR A 108 7.78 -21.85 -9.51
C THR A 108 6.47 -21.54 -8.79
N THR A 109 5.32 -21.59 -9.48
CA THR A 109 4.01 -21.38 -8.85
C THR A 109 3.77 -22.41 -7.74
N ALA A 110 4.19 -23.67 -7.95
CA ALA A 110 4.07 -24.72 -6.95
C ALA A 110 4.95 -24.46 -5.70
N ALA A 111 6.19 -23.98 -5.89
CA ALA A 111 7.05 -23.61 -4.76
C ALA A 111 6.46 -22.45 -3.95
N PHE A 112 5.96 -21.40 -4.63
CA PHE A 112 5.27 -20.29 -3.96
C PHE A 112 4.02 -20.79 -3.21
N GLU A 113 3.23 -21.66 -3.81
CA GLU A 113 2.04 -22.21 -3.16
C GLU A 113 2.37 -23.02 -1.90
N ARG A 114 3.42 -23.87 -1.92
CA ARG A 114 3.89 -24.58 -0.72
C ARG A 114 4.29 -23.62 0.38
N ALA A 115 5.08 -22.60 0.05
CA ALA A 115 5.52 -21.60 1.02
C ALA A 115 4.33 -20.81 1.59
N PHE A 116 3.38 -20.40 0.75
CA PHE A 116 2.18 -19.70 1.19
C PHE A 116 1.27 -20.56 2.06
N ARG A 117 1.15 -21.87 1.78
CA ARG A 117 0.42 -22.80 2.67
C ARG A 117 1.06 -22.89 4.05
N ALA A 118 2.40 -23.03 4.11
CA ALA A 118 3.12 -23.02 5.38
C ALA A 118 2.95 -21.69 6.14
N PHE A 119 2.98 -20.56 5.42
CA PHE A 119 2.67 -19.25 5.99
C PHE A 119 1.25 -19.20 6.58
N ARG A 120 0.25 -19.70 5.88
CA ARG A 120 -1.14 -19.73 6.35
C ARG A 120 -1.36 -20.67 7.57
N GLN A 121 -0.64 -21.78 7.64
CA GLN A 121 -0.67 -22.69 8.78
C GLN A 121 -0.11 -22.02 10.04
N ARG A 122 1.00 -21.27 9.89
CA ARG A 122 1.67 -20.66 11.04
C ARG A 122 0.98 -19.38 11.51
N TRP A 123 0.53 -18.51 10.60
CA TRP A 123 -0.09 -17.22 10.91
C TRP A 123 -1.50 -17.09 10.32
N PRO A 124 -2.46 -17.93 10.76
CA PRO A 124 -3.82 -17.97 10.19
C PRO A 124 -4.60 -16.67 10.40
N TRP A 125 -4.23 -15.88 11.41
CA TRP A 125 -4.87 -14.61 11.75
C TRP A 125 -4.45 -13.44 10.84
N VAL A 126 -3.33 -13.54 10.14
CA VAL A 126 -2.90 -12.52 9.16
C VAL A 126 -3.83 -12.56 7.95
N ARG A 127 -4.64 -11.52 7.79
CA ARG A 127 -5.72 -11.46 6.79
C ARG A 127 -5.50 -10.42 5.70
N THR A 128 -4.42 -9.66 5.75
CA THR A 128 -4.09 -8.66 4.72
C THR A 128 -2.73 -9.00 4.10
N ILE A 129 -2.75 -9.32 2.80
CA ILE A 129 -1.62 -9.93 2.09
C ILE A 129 -1.24 -9.09 0.88
N GLY A 130 0.03 -8.71 0.75
CA GLY A 130 0.65 -8.21 -0.47
C GLY A 130 1.36 -9.35 -1.21
N VAL A 131 0.98 -9.57 -2.46
CA VAL A 131 1.45 -10.79 -3.17
C VAL A 131 2.92 -10.73 -3.55
N TRP A 132 3.39 -9.55 -3.98
CA TRP A 132 4.81 -9.36 -4.30
C TRP A 132 5.18 -7.87 -4.22
N ASN A 133 6.18 -7.56 -3.42
CA ASN A 133 6.71 -6.21 -3.23
C ASN A 133 7.44 -5.73 -4.50
N GLU A 134 7.14 -4.52 -4.95
CA GLU A 134 7.78 -3.88 -6.12
C GLU A 134 7.87 -4.78 -7.36
N ALA A 135 6.81 -5.52 -7.63
CA ALA A 135 6.79 -6.60 -8.61
C ALA A 135 7.28 -6.21 -10.02
N ASN A 136 7.18 -4.95 -10.39
CA ASN A 136 7.65 -4.39 -11.67
C ASN A 136 9.03 -3.71 -11.58
N HIS A 137 9.74 -3.80 -10.44
CA HIS A 137 11.08 -3.22 -10.32
C HIS A 137 12.15 -4.17 -10.86
N ARG A 138 13.16 -3.63 -11.55
CA ARG A 138 14.22 -4.39 -12.22
C ARG A 138 15.04 -5.32 -11.30
N THR A 139 15.07 -5.06 -10.01
CA THR A 139 15.75 -5.90 -9.02
C THR A 139 14.92 -7.11 -8.58
N GLN A 140 13.64 -7.16 -8.97
CA GLN A 140 12.75 -8.24 -8.58
C GLN A 140 12.70 -9.32 -9.68
N PRO A 141 12.68 -10.61 -9.32
CA PRO A 141 12.59 -11.69 -10.29
C PRO A 141 11.29 -11.66 -11.11
N THR A 142 10.25 -11.00 -10.60
CA THR A 142 8.96 -10.82 -11.27
C THR A 142 8.97 -9.72 -12.34
N PHE A 143 10.04 -8.91 -12.43
CA PHE A 143 10.13 -7.78 -13.35
C PHE A 143 9.77 -8.14 -14.80
N ARG A 144 10.35 -9.23 -15.32
CA ARG A 144 10.09 -9.73 -16.68
C ARG A 144 8.94 -10.75 -16.75
N HIS A 145 8.34 -11.09 -15.62
CA HIS A 145 7.38 -12.20 -15.50
C HIS A 145 6.06 -11.78 -14.82
N PRO A 146 5.34 -10.76 -15.33
CA PRO A 146 4.10 -10.31 -14.74
C PRO A 146 3.03 -11.40 -14.66
N GLU A 147 2.98 -12.32 -15.63
CA GLU A 147 2.05 -13.45 -15.64
C GLU A 147 2.36 -14.45 -14.50
N ARG A 148 3.62 -14.62 -14.15
CA ARG A 148 4.01 -15.46 -13.00
C ARG A 148 3.57 -14.81 -11.70
N ALA A 149 3.76 -13.49 -11.53
CA ALA A 149 3.26 -12.74 -10.39
C ALA A 149 1.72 -12.83 -10.27
N ALA A 150 1.02 -12.81 -11.40
CA ALA A 150 -0.44 -13.00 -11.45
C ALA A 150 -0.87 -14.41 -11.02
N ARG A 151 -0.09 -15.45 -11.35
CA ARG A 151 -0.34 -16.81 -10.84
C ARG A 151 -0.15 -16.88 -9.34
N TYR A 152 0.82 -16.18 -8.75
CA TYR A 152 0.96 -16.09 -7.29
C TYR A 152 -0.27 -15.40 -6.66
N PHE A 153 -0.76 -14.32 -7.26
CA PHE A 153 -2.01 -13.71 -6.80
C PHE A 153 -3.18 -14.71 -6.82
N ASN A 154 -3.34 -15.47 -7.88
CA ASN A 154 -4.40 -16.49 -7.99
C ASN A 154 -4.26 -17.58 -6.91
N VAL A 155 -3.02 -17.99 -6.58
CA VAL A 155 -2.72 -18.91 -5.47
C VAL A 155 -3.18 -18.31 -4.13
N VAL A 156 -2.76 -17.08 -3.82
CA VAL A 156 -3.14 -16.40 -2.57
C VAL A 156 -4.66 -16.29 -2.46
N ARG A 157 -5.34 -15.87 -3.54
CA ARG A 157 -6.79 -15.76 -3.58
C ARG A 157 -7.50 -17.08 -3.34
N LYS A 158 -6.99 -18.18 -3.93
CA LYS A 158 -7.53 -19.53 -3.75
C LYS A 158 -7.33 -20.03 -2.31
N ARG A 159 -6.15 -19.78 -1.72
CA ARG A 159 -5.73 -20.32 -0.43
C ARG A 159 -6.09 -19.45 0.78
N CYS A 160 -6.53 -18.20 0.56
CA CYS A 160 -6.90 -17.28 1.63
C CYS A 160 -8.27 -16.64 1.39
N ARG A 161 -9.33 -17.43 1.50
CA ARG A 161 -10.71 -16.91 1.41
C ARG A 161 -10.95 -15.88 2.52
N GLY A 162 -11.59 -14.76 2.18
CA GLY A 162 -11.86 -13.65 3.09
C GLY A 162 -10.65 -12.78 3.42
N CYS A 163 -9.47 -13.00 2.80
CA CYS A 163 -8.35 -12.10 2.91
C CYS A 163 -8.52 -10.85 2.04
N ARG A 164 -7.99 -9.72 2.52
CA ARG A 164 -7.74 -8.55 1.71
C ARG A 164 -6.39 -8.72 0.99
N ILE A 165 -6.42 -8.79 -0.33
CA ILE A 165 -5.23 -9.11 -1.12
C ILE A 165 -4.87 -7.93 -2.00
N VAL A 166 -3.69 -7.35 -1.78
CA VAL A 166 -3.05 -6.41 -2.69
C VAL A 166 -2.48 -7.24 -3.84
N ALA A 167 -3.14 -7.15 -5.00
CA ALA A 167 -2.91 -8.07 -6.12
C ALA A 167 -1.52 -7.93 -6.74
N ALA A 168 -1.08 -6.70 -6.95
CA ALA A 168 0.27 -6.33 -7.33
C ALA A 168 0.66 -5.09 -6.55
N ASP A 169 1.86 -5.09 -6.02
CA ASP A 169 2.49 -3.97 -5.32
C ASP A 169 3.59 -3.45 -6.25
N VAL A 170 3.32 -2.33 -6.92
CA VAL A 170 4.17 -1.82 -8.00
C VAL A 170 4.83 -0.49 -7.65
N ILE A 171 5.96 -0.20 -8.26
CA ILE A 171 6.55 1.14 -8.24
C ILE A 171 6.01 1.98 -9.40
N ASP A 172 6.00 3.29 -9.21
CA ASP A 172 5.59 4.28 -10.21
C ASP A 172 6.64 4.49 -11.32
N ASP A 173 7.01 3.39 -12.01
CA ASP A 173 7.98 3.42 -13.11
C ASP A 173 7.30 3.46 -14.49
N LYS A 174 8.08 3.81 -15.51
CA LYS A 174 7.63 3.91 -16.92
C LYS A 174 7.01 2.62 -17.46
N ASN A 175 7.45 1.46 -16.97
CA ASN A 175 6.93 0.15 -17.37
C ASN A 175 5.62 -0.25 -16.69
N MET A 176 5.17 0.46 -15.65
CA MET A 176 4.08 0.05 -14.76
C MET A 176 2.80 -0.32 -15.52
N ALA A 177 2.33 0.54 -16.42
CA ALA A 177 1.07 0.28 -17.14
C ALA A 177 1.17 -0.99 -18.01
N ARG A 178 2.24 -1.16 -18.78
CA ARG A 178 2.48 -2.34 -19.61
C ARG A 178 2.62 -3.60 -18.77
N TRP A 179 3.34 -3.53 -17.66
CA TRP A 179 3.50 -4.64 -16.72
C TRP A 179 2.14 -5.07 -16.15
N LEU A 180 1.33 -4.11 -15.71
CA LEU A 180 -0.01 -4.36 -15.16
C LEU A 180 -0.98 -4.91 -16.21
N THR A 181 -0.90 -4.50 -17.47
CA THR A 181 -1.72 -5.07 -18.55
C THR A 181 -1.46 -6.56 -18.69
N ARG A 182 -0.19 -6.98 -18.73
CA ARG A 182 0.19 -8.40 -18.77
C ARG A 182 -0.17 -9.15 -17.48
N PHE A 183 0.00 -8.53 -16.31
CA PHE A 183 -0.45 -9.11 -15.05
C PHE A 183 -1.96 -9.38 -15.06
N ARG A 184 -2.76 -8.40 -15.49
CA ARG A 184 -4.22 -8.48 -15.51
C ARG A 184 -4.77 -9.50 -16.50
N SER A 185 -4.05 -9.87 -17.54
CA SER A 185 -4.50 -10.92 -18.48
C SER A 185 -4.60 -12.30 -17.82
N VAL A 186 -3.88 -12.51 -16.70
CA VAL A 186 -3.86 -13.78 -15.95
C VAL A 186 -4.53 -13.67 -14.58
N ALA A 187 -4.42 -12.51 -13.91
CA ALA A 187 -4.98 -12.29 -12.59
C ALA A 187 -6.53 -12.23 -12.63
N ARG A 188 -7.20 -13.02 -11.80
CA ARG A 188 -8.65 -13.11 -11.76
C ARG A 188 -9.21 -12.48 -10.49
N GLY A 189 -10.11 -11.49 -10.63
CA GLY A 189 -10.82 -10.88 -9.50
C GLY A 189 -9.94 -9.96 -8.63
N ALA A 190 -8.91 -9.35 -9.19
CA ALA A 190 -8.10 -8.35 -8.52
C ALA A 190 -8.91 -7.08 -8.25
N ARG A 191 -8.97 -6.64 -6.99
CA ARG A 191 -9.78 -5.48 -6.55
C ARG A 191 -8.99 -4.44 -5.77
N ILE A 192 -7.82 -4.79 -5.24
CA ILE A 192 -6.94 -3.91 -4.47
C ILE A 192 -5.56 -3.94 -5.12
N TRP A 193 -5.00 -2.76 -5.37
CA TRP A 193 -3.73 -2.56 -6.06
C TRP A 193 -2.80 -1.74 -5.19
N GLY A 194 -1.54 -2.16 -5.08
CA GLY A 194 -0.53 -1.45 -4.32
C GLY A 194 0.32 -0.53 -5.21
N LEU A 195 0.76 0.57 -4.64
CA LEU A 195 1.66 1.51 -5.31
C LEU A 195 2.69 2.08 -4.33
N HIS A 196 3.95 2.06 -4.73
CA HIS A 196 5.02 2.88 -4.16
C HIS A 196 5.20 4.11 -5.04
N ASN A 197 4.65 5.24 -4.63
CA ASN A 197 4.57 6.45 -5.46
C ASN A 197 5.66 7.47 -5.16
N TYR A 198 6.88 7.02 -4.92
CA TYR A 198 8.00 7.89 -4.55
C TYR A 198 8.33 8.97 -5.58
N ARG A 199 8.12 8.71 -6.88
CA ARG A 199 8.34 9.71 -7.93
C ARG A 199 7.31 10.82 -7.90
N ASP A 200 6.04 10.49 -7.59
CA ASP A 200 4.98 11.50 -7.42
C ASP A 200 5.18 12.32 -6.15
N SER A 201 5.58 11.67 -5.06
CA SER A 201 5.80 12.33 -3.77
C SER A 201 7.08 13.16 -3.73
N ASN A 202 8.16 12.66 -4.34
CA ASN A 202 9.48 13.29 -4.38
C ASN A 202 9.91 13.63 -5.82
N PRO A 203 9.23 14.55 -6.52
CA PRO A 203 9.58 14.88 -7.90
C PRO A 203 10.97 15.53 -7.94
N ARG A 204 11.77 15.11 -8.91
CA ARG A 204 13.03 15.75 -9.22
C ARG A 204 12.77 16.96 -10.10
N ARG A 205 13.67 17.96 -10.02
CA ARG A 205 13.57 19.16 -10.85
C ARG A 205 13.42 18.80 -12.34
N GLY A 206 12.45 19.41 -13.01
CA GLY A 206 12.15 19.13 -14.43
C GLY A 206 11.41 17.81 -14.69
N GLN A 207 11.16 16.98 -13.69
CA GLN A 207 10.44 15.72 -13.86
C GLN A 207 9.01 15.83 -13.32
N ARG A 208 8.05 15.61 -14.19
CA ARG A 208 6.64 15.44 -13.81
C ARG A 208 6.28 13.98 -14.02
N TYR A 209 5.98 13.29 -12.91
CA TYR A 209 5.44 11.93 -12.95
C TYR A 209 3.96 11.99 -12.59
N GLY A 210 3.19 11.14 -13.18
CA GLY A 210 1.78 10.96 -12.86
C GLY A 210 1.50 9.50 -12.56
N GLY A 211 2.42 8.84 -11.85
CA GLY A 211 2.35 7.40 -11.57
C GLY A 211 1.08 7.01 -10.86
N THR A 212 0.65 7.78 -9.86
CA THR A 212 -0.63 7.54 -9.18
C THR A 212 -1.81 7.71 -10.13
N LYS A 213 -1.84 8.77 -10.93
CA LYS A 213 -2.91 8.97 -11.94
C LYS A 213 -2.89 7.87 -13.00
N LEU A 214 -1.70 7.46 -13.43
CA LEU A 214 -1.53 6.38 -14.41
C LEU A 214 -2.08 5.06 -13.84
N LEU A 215 -1.75 4.70 -12.60
CA LEU A 215 -2.31 3.51 -11.96
C LEU A 215 -3.83 3.57 -11.87
N LEU A 216 -4.39 4.69 -11.39
CA LEU A 216 -5.84 4.89 -11.27
C LEU A 216 -6.59 4.72 -12.59
N ARG A 217 -5.97 5.07 -13.72
CA ARG A 217 -6.52 4.84 -15.08
C ARG A 217 -6.31 3.41 -15.57
N THR A 218 -5.19 2.77 -15.18
CA THR A 218 -4.82 1.44 -15.64
C THR A 218 -5.65 0.35 -14.98
N VAL A 219 -6.04 0.53 -13.72
CA VAL A 219 -6.73 -0.50 -12.93
C VAL A 219 -8.10 -0.04 -12.43
N ARG A 220 -9.01 -1.01 -12.21
CA ARG A 220 -10.28 -0.78 -11.53
C ARG A 220 -10.18 -1.25 -10.07
N GLY A 221 -11.06 -0.74 -9.20
CA GLY A 221 -11.08 -1.07 -7.77
C GLY A 221 -10.31 -0.07 -6.90
N LYS A 222 -9.94 -0.46 -5.69
CA LYS A 222 -9.25 0.41 -4.75
C LYS A 222 -7.73 0.36 -4.93
N VAL A 223 -7.08 1.47 -4.67
CA VAL A 223 -5.61 1.59 -4.64
C VAL A 223 -5.17 1.83 -3.20
N TRP A 224 -4.10 1.16 -2.80
CA TRP A 224 -3.39 1.43 -1.57
C TRP A 224 -2.00 1.97 -1.93
N LEU A 225 -1.61 3.08 -1.34
CA LEU A 225 -0.22 3.52 -1.38
C LEU A 225 0.53 2.69 -0.34
N THR A 226 0.95 1.51 -0.75
CA THR A 226 1.52 0.49 0.13
C THR A 226 2.88 0.85 0.69
N GLU A 227 3.56 1.77 0.03
CA GLU A 227 4.77 2.40 0.53
C GLU A 227 4.88 3.80 -0.06
N THR A 228 5.00 4.81 0.82
CA THR A 228 5.09 6.21 0.41
C THR A 228 5.71 7.06 1.50
N GLY A 229 6.19 8.24 1.14
CA GLY A 229 6.76 9.15 2.13
C GLY A 229 7.66 10.21 1.50
N GLY A 230 8.29 10.97 2.36
CA GLY A 230 9.30 11.94 1.98
C GLY A 230 10.70 11.38 2.14
N ILE A 231 11.48 11.37 1.08
CA ILE A 231 12.88 10.93 1.11
C ILE A 231 13.74 12.01 1.75
N VAL A 232 14.36 11.69 2.88
CA VAL A 232 15.32 12.56 3.57
C VAL A 232 16.67 12.52 2.86
N ARG A 233 17.15 11.31 2.54
CA ARG A 233 18.41 11.07 1.83
C ARG A 233 18.29 9.83 0.96
N PHE A 234 18.89 9.85 -0.24
CA PHE A 234 19.02 8.64 -1.05
C PHE A 234 20.31 8.67 -1.87
N VAL A 235 21.13 7.64 -1.66
CA VAL A 235 22.37 7.38 -2.39
C VAL A 235 22.20 6.07 -3.18
N LEU A 236 22.47 6.11 -4.47
CA LEU A 236 22.40 4.94 -5.34
C LEU A 236 23.52 3.94 -5.02
N PRO A 237 23.41 2.67 -5.47
CA PRO A 237 24.45 1.66 -5.27
C PRO A 237 25.84 2.06 -5.83
N ASP A 238 25.87 2.91 -6.85
CA ASP A 238 27.08 3.44 -7.48
C ASP A 238 27.67 4.67 -6.77
N GLY A 239 27.15 5.03 -5.58
CA GLY A 239 27.62 6.16 -4.79
C GLY A 239 27.00 7.52 -5.16
N ARG A 240 26.30 7.63 -6.29
CA ARG A 240 25.66 8.90 -6.70
C ARG A 240 24.53 9.26 -5.75
N THR A 241 24.54 10.49 -5.26
CA THR A 241 23.48 11.03 -4.42
C THR A 241 22.30 11.46 -5.28
N LEU A 242 21.20 10.73 -5.17
CA LEU A 242 19.96 11.03 -5.87
C LEU A 242 19.14 12.11 -5.13
N PHE A 243 19.11 12.02 -3.80
CA PHE A 243 18.52 13.02 -2.90
C PHE A 243 19.51 13.35 -1.79
N PRO A 244 20.10 14.55 -1.76
CA PRO A 244 20.90 15.02 -0.62
C PRO A 244 20.04 15.09 0.64
N TYR A 245 20.67 15.05 1.82
CA TYR A 245 19.94 15.15 3.09
C TYR A 245 19.10 16.42 3.16
N SER A 246 17.80 16.27 3.45
CA SER A 246 16.89 17.40 3.68
C SER A 246 15.57 16.95 4.30
N GLU A 247 15.40 17.20 5.59
CA GLU A 247 14.14 16.96 6.30
C GLU A 247 13.02 17.88 5.82
N ARG A 248 13.35 19.15 5.48
CA ARG A 248 12.36 20.10 4.91
C ARG A 248 11.75 19.55 3.62
N ARG A 249 12.58 19.05 2.69
CA ARG A 249 12.10 18.46 1.42
C ARG A 249 11.25 17.22 1.70
N ALA A 250 11.69 16.34 2.60
CA ALA A 250 10.94 15.15 2.98
C ALA A 250 9.57 15.51 3.56
N ASN A 251 9.51 16.52 4.42
CA ASN A 251 8.25 17.01 4.99
C ASN A 251 7.29 17.55 3.92
N VAL A 252 7.78 18.34 2.96
CA VAL A 252 6.98 18.84 1.83
C VAL A 252 6.45 17.68 0.98
N ALA A 253 7.28 16.67 0.75
CA ALA A 253 6.93 15.45 0.01
C ALA A 253 5.82 14.65 0.71
N LEU A 254 5.92 14.44 2.02
CA LEU A 254 4.86 13.79 2.80
C LEU A 254 3.54 14.58 2.71
N GLY A 255 3.59 15.90 2.89
CA GLY A 255 2.39 16.74 2.74
C GLY A 255 1.76 16.63 1.34
N ARG A 256 2.57 16.44 0.29
CA ARG A 256 2.08 16.21 -1.08
C ARG A 256 1.34 14.88 -1.19
N VAL A 257 1.89 13.80 -0.63
CA VAL A 257 1.24 12.48 -0.60
C VAL A 257 -0.12 12.54 0.09
N LEU A 258 -0.18 13.18 1.26
CA LEU A 258 -1.42 13.28 2.02
C LEU A 258 -2.50 14.08 1.27
N ARG A 259 -2.14 15.19 0.62
CA ARG A 259 -3.05 15.93 -0.26
C ARG A 259 -3.52 15.10 -1.46
N LEU A 260 -2.61 14.36 -2.10
CA LEU A 260 -2.94 13.46 -3.22
C LEU A 260 -3.88 12.34 -2.78
N ALA A 261 -3.62 11.69 -1.65
CA ALA A 261 -4.50 10.66 -1.11
C ALA A 261 -5.90 11.22 -0.80
N ARG A 262 -5.99 12.41 -0.19
CA ARG A 262 -7.26 13.12 0.03
C ARG A 262 -7.99 13.41 -1.29
N GLN A 263 -7.28 13.91 -2.30
CA GLN A 263 -7.86 14.23 -3.62
C GLN A 263 -8.49 13.00 -4.27
N TYR A 264 -7.86 11.85 -4.16
CA TYR A 264 -8.31 10.60 -4.79
C TYR A 264 -8.94 9.61 -3.79
N ARG A 265 -9.46 10.06 -2.63
CA ARG A 265 -10.00 9.21 -1.57
C ARG A 265 -11.14 8.28 -2.02
N GLY A 266 -11.84 8.60 -3.12
CA GLY A 266 -12.81 7.72 -3.75
C GLY A 266 -12.20 6.41 -4.26
N ARG A 267 -10.91 6.43 -4.59
CA ARG A 267 -10.16 5.30 -5.13
C ARG A 267 -8.99 4.88 -4.25
N ILE A 268 -8.27 5.82 -3.62
CA ILE A 268 -7.20 5.53 -2.66
C ILE A 268 -7.84 5.27 -1.30
N ALA A 269 -7.75 4.02 -0.82
CA ALA A 269 -8.39 3.60 0.43
C ALA A 269 -7.42 3.53 1.61
N ARG A 270 -6.12 3.30 1.35
CA ARG A 270 -5.10 3.22 2.39
C ARG A 270 -3.80 3.83 1.91
N LEU A 271 -2.97 4.29 2.88
CA LEU A 271 -1.56 4.59 2.65
C LEU A 271 -0.73 4.11 3.84
N TYR A 272 0.51 3.69 3.56
CA TYR A 272 1.50 3.30 4.56
C TYR A 272 2.70 4.21 4.40
N VAL A 273 2.92 5.05 5.40
CA VAL A 273 4.12 5.91 5.45
C VAL A 273 5.33 5.03 5.73
N TYR A 274 6.36 5.14 4.94
CA TYR A 274 7.62 4.45 5.12
C TYR A 274 8.70 5.49 5.44
N HIS A 275 9.50 5.37 6.52
CA HIS A 275 9.40 4.42 7.60
C HIS A 275 9.44 5.13 8.96
N TRP A 276 9.49 4.40 10.10
CA TRP A 276 9.46 5.02 11.42
C TRP A 276 10.73 5.79 11.75
N GLN A 277 11.83 5.09 11.86
CA GLN A 277 13.10 5.64 12.33
C GLN A 277 14.26 5.18 11.46
N GLN A 278 15.19 6.08 11.19
CA GLN A 278 16.45 5.73 10.55
C GLN A 278 17.32 4.91 11.50
N ASP A 279 17.62 3.66 11.13
CA ASP A 279 18.33 2.73 12.01
C ASP A 279 19.83 3.08 12.18
N ASN A 280 20.47 3.61 11.12
CA ASN A 280 21.86 4.08 11.18
C ASN A 280 22.19 5.05 10.03
N PHE A 281 23.29 5.82 10.22
CA PHE A 281 23.75 6.80 9.22
C PHE A 281 24.27 6.17 7.92
N GLY A 282 24.61 4.87 7.92
CA GLY A 282 25.15 4.16 6.76
C GLY A 282 24.11 3.77 5.71
N ASN A 283 22.81 3.79 6.04
CA ASN A 283 21.77 3.41 5.11
C ASN A 283 21.66 4.39 3.93
N ARG A 284 21.69 3.83 2.73
CA ARG A 284 21.60 4.61 1.48
C ARG A 284 20.23 5.28 1.28
N PHE A 285 19.18 4.74 1.87
CA PHE A 285 17.83 5.26 1.78
C PHE A 285 17.29 5.63 3.16
N ASP A 286 16.96 6.90 3.35
CA ASP A 286 16.35 7.43 4.57
C ASP A 286 15.05 8.17 4.21
N ALA A 287 13.95 7.71 4.77
CA ALA A 287 12.64 8.35 4.72
C ALA A 287 11.98 8.37 6.11
N GLY A 288 12.77 8.19 7.18
CA GLY A 288 12.30 8.07 8.55
C GLY A 288 11.53 9.30 9.04
N LEU A 289 10.48 9.05 9.80
CA LEU A 289 9.76 10.08 10.56
C LEU A 289 10.59 10.59 11.75
N LEU A 290 11.45 9.72 12.29
CA LEU A 290 12.45 10.07 13.30
C LEU A 290 13.85 9.95 12.69
N ASP A 291 14.80 10.67 13.25
CA ASP A 291 16.22 10.49 12.94
C ASP A 291 16.80 9.26 13.67
N SER A 292 18.10 9.00 13.48
CA SER A 292 18.79 7.85 14.10
C SER A 292 18.86 7.93 15.62
N THR A 293 18.70 9.11 16.22
CA THR A 293 18.67 9.31 17.67
C THR A 293 17.28 9.18 18.27
N GLY A 294 16.23 8.98 17.42
CA GLY A 294 14.83 8.93 17.82
C GLY A 294 14.19 10.31 18.00
N LYS A 295 14.83 11.38 17.51
CA LYS A 295 14.26 12.73 17.52
C LYS A 295 13.24 12.87 16.40
N PRO A 296 12.02 13.38 16.68
CA PRO A 296 11.00 13.62 15.66
C PRO A 296 11.43 14.66 14.63
N ARG A 297 11.29 14.30 13.36
CA ARG A 297 11.49 15.21 12.22
C ARG A 297 10.20 15.99 11.92
N PRO A 298 10.26 17.08 11.14
CA PRO A 298 9.06 17.84 10.72
C PRO A 298 7.97 16.96 10.11
N SER A 299 8.35 15.87 9.42
CA SER A 299 7.43 14.90 8.82
C SER A 299 6.56 14.18 9.86
N TYR A 300 7.09 13.88 11.05
CA TYR A 300 6.32 13.29 12.14
C TYR A 300 5.18 14.22 12.59
N HIS A 301 5.49 15.49 12.82
CA HIS A 301 4.51 16.47 13.25
C HIS A 301 3.46 16.74 12.17
N THR A 302 3.86 16.75 10.91
CA THR A 302 2.92 16.86 9.78
C THR A 302 2.00 15.65 9.73
N LEU A 303 2.51 14.43 9.84
CA LEU A 303 1.67 13.23 9.89
C LEU A 303 0.65 13.31 11.03
N LYS A 304 1.09 13.65 12.25
CA LYS A 304 0.24 13.77 13.43
C LYS A 304 -0.91 14.74 13.18
N ARG A 305 -0.64 15.96 12.68
CA ARG A 305 -1.69 16.95 12.36
C ARG A 305 -2.70 16.43 11.33
N TRP A 306 -2.25 15.69 10.31
CA TRP A 306 -3.17 15.15 9.30
C TRP A 306 -4.04 14.01 9.84
N LEU A 307 -3.53 13.21 10.78
CA LEU A 307 -4.30 12.17 11.46
C LEU A 307 -5.47 12.73 12.29
N ASP A 308 -5.41 13.99 12.69
CA ASP A 308 -6.46 14.66 13.44
C ASP A 308 -7.54 15.29 12.54
N THR A 309 -7.41 15.14 11.22
CA THR A 309 -8.41 15.62 10.25
C THR A 309 -9.44 14.55 9.92
N ARG A 310 -10.66 14.96 9.52
CA ARG A 310 -11.74 14.05 9.05
C ARG A 310 -11.39 13.24 7.78
N TRP A 311 -10.29 13.55 7.14
CA TRP A 311 -9.91 12.93 5.86
C TRP A 311 -9.18 11.61 6.01
N PHE A 312 -8.66 11.35 7.22
CA PHE A 312 -7.85 10.18 7.52
C PHE A 312 -8.37 9.44 8.74
N THR A 313 -8.17 8.12 8.75
CA THR A 313 -8.42 7.25 9.91
C THR A 313 -7.14 6.48 10.26
N ARG A 314 -7.03 6.09 11.51
CA ARG A 314 -5.91 5.34 12.07
C ARG A 314 -6.08 3.83 11.87
#